data_70fe7b63afaf6269d1e0995f27a65b15
#
_entry.id   70fe7b63afaf6269d1e0995f27a65b15
#
_cell.length_a   1.000
_cell.length_b   1.000
_cell.length_c   1.000
_cell.angle_alpha   90.00
_cell.angle_beta   90.00
_cell.angle_gamma   90.00
#
_symmetry.space_group_name_H-M   'P 1'
#
loop_
_entity.id
_entity.type
_entity.pdbx_description
1 polymer ?
#
loop_
_entity_poly.entity_id
_entity_poly.type
_entity_poly.pdbx_seq_one_letter_code
_entity_poly.pdbx_strand_id
1 'polypeptide(L)'
;MSPLADIVVLGGGPAAVATACRLRRLGHAVQLIGLARGAAVEGLSWRTLELLHASGLSEAAESATGAGARSGTWAGTPVPASTEHVLDRSVFGAALMRDAQRCGVPVRAERVVRVAAAAGRWRVQTVSATVECDVVVDARGRRVQRIRERGPGLVAVGQRLRLGASCGVFTRVHALVHGWCWIASDGRGMGWLQSTVSSRDARLREGLERHMAECLAAVSARQAELGTAVAVGAPVARAASATWAARSAQPGFLAIGDAQVALDPLCGHGIYEALRAAELAGAAVHSLLGGVEWPLVERFLAERVAALWRRRNGAAADFYGRQAQFAPSEFWRASARRYEMLSAAGAAPRPTAPGIERRPVLNGDAIEERAVVVSEQFPRGVWQVGRVDVVQLLELAGRGSRLDVRDLARRLDRPVAAVSGALKWLQTAGVLGEAALGARDPGGARTVSVSW
;
A
#
# COMPACT_ATOMS: atom_id res chain seq x y z
N MET A 1 3.11 -29.39 25.81
CA MET A 1 4.08 -28.58 25.03
C MET A 1 3.31 -27.91 23.92
N SER A 2 3.15 -26.58 23.95
CA SER A 2 2.58 -25.85 22.81
C SER A 2 3.47 -26.08 21.60
N PRO A 3 2.94 -26.37 20.40
CA PRO A 3 3.75 -26.51 19.21
C PRO A 3 4.51 -25.19 19.00
N LEU A 4 5.81 -25.29 18.86
CA LEU A 4 6.70 -24.19 18.53
C LEU A 4 6.23 -23.62 17.20
N ALA A 5 5.67 -22.43 17.21
CA ALA A 5 5.40 -21.71 15.98
C ALA A 5 6.73 -21.06 15.55
N ASP A 6 7.26 -21.43 14.39
CA ASP A 6 8.47 -20.82 13.86
C ASP A 6 8.25 -19.33 13.59
N ILE A 7 7.01 -18.96 13.23
CA ILE A 7 6.63 -17.60 12.87
C ILE A 7 5.36 -17.17 13.61
N VAL A 8 5.41 -16.00 14.24
CA VAL A 8 4.24 -15.33 14.81
C VAL A 8 3.96 -14.03 14.07
N VAL A 9 2.75 -13.94 13.50
CA VAL A 9 2.26 -12.72 12.86
C VAL A 9 1.32 -11.99 13.81
N LEU A 10 1.57 -10.71 14.07
CA LEU A 10 0.84 -9.89 15.03
C LEU A 10 -0.09 -8.90 14.35
N GLY A 11 -1.37 -8.94 14.70
CA GLY A 11 -2.39 -8.03 14.21
C GLY A 11 -3.57 -8.75 13.58
N GLY A 12 -4.68 -8.05 13.37
CA GLY A 12 -5.91 -8.57 12.75
C GLY A 12 -6.34 -7.77 11.52
N GLY A 13 -5.41 -7.04 10.90
CA GLY A 13 -5.66 -6.28 9.69
C GLY A 13 -5.19 -7.00 8.42
N PRO A 14 -5.44 -6.40 7.23
CA PRO A 14 -5.13 -7.05 5.95
C PRO A 14 -3.65 -7.42 5.79
N ALA A 15 -2.71 -6.59 6.26
CA ALA A 15 -1.29 -6.92 6.22
C ALA A 15 -0.95 -8.19 7.02
N ALA A 16 -1.51 -8.33 8.23
CA ALA A 16 -1.27 -9.48 9.08
C ALA A 16 -1.83 -10.78 8.46
N VAL A 17 -3.11 -10.75 8.08
CA VAL A 17 -3.80 -11.94 7.56
C VAL A 17 -3.19 -12.37 6.22
N ALA A 18 -2.97 -11.44 5.29
CA ALA A 18 -2.35 -11.76 4.01
C ALA A 18 -0.93 -12.37 4.18
N THR A 19 -0.12 -11.83 5.12
CA THR A 19 1.20 -12.39 5.41
C THR A 19 1.10 -13.80 5.99
N ALA A 20 0.23 -14.01 6.97
CA ALA A 20 0.06 -15.32 7.60
C ALA A 20 -0.42 -16.38 6.58
N CYS A 21 -1.42 -16.05 5.75
CA CYS A 21 -1.90 -16.93 4.69
C CYS A 21 -0.82 -17.23 3.64
N ARG A 22 -0.02 -16.23 3.23
CA ARG A 22 1.08 -16.44 2.29
C ARG A 22 2.15 -17.36 2.86
N LEU A 23 2.62 -17.12 4.07
CA LEU A 23 3.63 -17.95 4.73
C LEU A 23 3.13 -19.39 4.94
N ARG A 24 1.84 -19.56 5.27
CA ARG A 24 1.23 -20.88 5.37
C ARG A 24 1.24 -21.63 4.04
N ARG A 25 0.92 -20.94 2.93
CA ARG A 25 1.00 -21.51 1.57
C ARG A 25 2.43 -21.87 1.15
N LEU A 26 3.43 -21.15 1.67
CA LEU A 26 4.86 -21.45 1.47
C LEU A 26 5.35 -22.60 2.38
N GLY A 27 4.46 -23.25 3.13
CA GLY A 27 4.78 -24.44 3.93
C GLY A 27 5.25 -24.15 5.36
N HIS A 28 5.26 -22.89 5.81
CA HIS A 28 5.74 -22.54 7.14
C HIS A 28 4.72 -22.80 8.25
N ALA A 29 5.20 -23.08 9.47
CA ALA A 29 4.39 -23.13 10.68
C ALA A 29 4.17 -21.70 11.19
N VAL A 30 2.94 -21.17 11.01
CA VAL A 30 2.58 -19.79 11.31
C VAL A 30 1.44 -19.73 12.29
N GLN A 31 1.52 -18.84 13.28
CA GLN A 31 0.42 -18.47 14.17
C GLN A 31 0.08 -16.99 13.99
N LEU A 32 -1.22 -16.66 13.92
CA LEU A 32 -1.74 -15.28 13.90
C LEU A 32 -2.25 -14.90 15.30
N ILE A 33 -1.74 -13.81 15.87
CA ILE A 33 -2.19 -13.27 17.16
C ILE A 33 -2.70 -11.84 16.97
N GLY A 34 -4.00 -11.61 17.15
CA GLY A 34 -4.57 -10.28 17.01
C GLY A 34 -6.08 -10.25 17.01
N LEU A 35 -6.61 -9.04 17.07
CA LEU A 35 -8.05 -8.79 17.08
C LEU A 35 -8.47 -8.11 15.78
N ALA A 36 -9.61 -8.48 15.25
CA ALA A 36 -10.26 -7.75 14.18
C ALA A 36 -10.51 -6.29 14.58
N ARG A 37 -10.38 -5.38 13.64
CA ARG A 37 -10.65 -3.95 13.87
C ARG A 37 -11.99 -3.57 13.26
N GLY A 38 -12.76 -2.76 13.98
CA GLY A 38 -14.05 -2.26 13.55
C GLY A 38 -14.12 -0.74 13.46
N ALA A 39 -15.34 -0.22 13.22
CA ALA A 39 -15.77 1.17 13.31
C ALA A 39 -15.07 2.15 12.34
N ALA A 40 -15.02 1.84 11.05
CA ALA A 40 -14.74 2.77 9.96
C ALA A 40 -15.33 2.23 8.67
N VAL A 41 -15.49 3.10 7.68
CA VAL A 41 -15.82 2.73 6.31
C VAL A 41 -14.67 3.19 5.42
N GLU A 42 -14.32 2.41 4.43
CA GLU A 42 -13.25 2.72 3.48
C GLU A 42 -13.71 2.44 2.05
N GLY A 43 -13.09 3.14 1.09
CA GLY A 43 -13.24 2.86 -0.32
C GLY A 43 -12.22 1.82 -0.80
N LEU A 44 -12.61 0.92 -1.68
CA LEU A 44 -11.75 -0.05 -2.33
C LEU A 44 -11.76 0.11 -3.84
N SER A 45 -10.57 0.27 -4.44
CA SER A 45 -10.43 0.17 -5.88
C SER A 45 -10.57 -1.29 -6.36
N TRP A 46 -10.95 -1.48 -7.62
CA TRP A 46 -11.00 -2.81 -8.26
C TRP A 46 -9.65 -3.56 -8.15
N ARG A 47 -8.52 -2.83 -8.27
CA ARG A 47 -7.18 -3.41 -8.10
C ARG A 47 -6.95 -3.97 -6.70
N THR A 48 -7.53 -3.34 -5.69
CA THR A 48 -7.43 -3.84 -4.31
C THR A 48 -8.25 -5.11 -4.13
N LEU A 49 -9.43 -5.20 -4.77
CA LEU A 49 -10.24 -6.42 -4.77
C LEU A 49 -9.53 -7.57 -5.48
N GLU A 50 -8.96 -7.33 -6.66
CA GLU A 50 -8.16 -8.34 -7.36
C GLU A 50 -6.99 -8.85 -6.50
N LEU A 51 -6.31 -7.94 -5.81
CA LEU A 51 -5.20 -8.31 -4.94
C LEU A 51 -5.66 -9.09 -3.71
N LEU A 52 -6.85 -8.82 -3.15
CA LEU A 52 -7.46 -9.65 -2.10
C LEU A 52 -7.71 -11.07 -2.60
N HIS A 53 -8.33 -11.22 -3.77
CA HIS A 53 -8.58 -12.54 -4.38
C HIS A 53 -7.25 -13.28 -4.68
N ALA A 54 -6.28 -12.60 -5.28
CA ALA A 54 -4.97 -13.18 -5.56
C ALA A 54 -4.23 -13.59 -4.27
N SER A 55 -4.49 -12.90 -3.17
CA SER A 55 -3.96 -13.22 -1.84
C SER A 55 -4.75 -14.35 -1.14
N GLY A 56 -5.80 -14.91 -1.76
CA GLY A 56 -6.66 -15.95 -1.18
C GLY A 56 -7.56 -15.42 -0.05
N LEU A 57 -7.89 -14.14 -0.06
CA LEU A 57 -8.75 -13.47 0.92
C LEU A 57 -10.14 -13.18 0.31
N SER A 58 -10.81 -14.24 -0.13
CA SER A 58 -12.06 -14.12 -0.90
C SER A 58 -13.22 -13.62 -0.05
N GLU A 59 -13.38 -14.08 1.19
CA GLU A 59 -14.45 -13.57 2.06
C GLU A 59 -14.26 -12.08 2.39
N ALA A 60 -13.00 -11.66 2.58
CA ALA A 60 -12.69 -10.26 2.76
C ALA A 60 -13.05 -9.43 1.52
N ALA A 61 -12.75 -9.92 0.32
CA ALA A 61 -13.13 -9.26 -0.93
C ALA A 61 -14.66 -9.18 -1.10
N GLU A 62 -15.37 -10.27 -0.85
CA GLU A 62 -16.84 -10.36 -0.95
C GLU A 62 -17.59 -9.52 0.10
N SER A 63 -16.90 -9.09 1.16
CA SER A 63 -17.48 -8.21 2.19
C SER A 63 -17.67 -6.77 1.73
N ALA A 64 -17.11 -6.38 0.58
CA ALA A 64 -17.30 -5.07 -0.04
C ALA A 64 -18.65 -4.99 -0.77
N THR A 65 -19.17 -3.79 -0.95
CA THR A 65 -20.37 -3.55 -1.77
C THR A 65 -20.09 -3.82 -3.25
N GLY A 66 -21.14 -3.82 -4.08
CA GLY A 66 -20.98 -3.64 -5.52
C GLY A 66 -20.26 -2.33 -5.85
N ALA A 67 -19.79 -2.20 -7.11
CA ALA A 67 -19.13 -0.98 -7.58
C ALA A 67 -20.12 0.19 -7.61
N GLY A 68 -19.70 1.33 -7.09
CA GLY A 68 -20.42 2.59 -7.14
C GLY A 68 -19.61 3.69 -7.78
N ALA A 69 -20.26 4.80 -8.12
CA ALA A 69 -19.60 5.96 -8.72
C ALA A 69 -18.61 6.60 -7.71
N ARG A 70 -17.37 6.80 -8.13
CA ARG A 70 -16.39 7.62 -7.43
C ARG A 70 -16.27 8.97 -8.11
N SER A 71 -16.49 10.04 -7.37
CA SER A 71 -16.47 11.41 -7.90
C SER A 71 -15.90 12.39 -6.87
N GLY A 72 -15.84 13.66 -7.25
CA GLY A 72 -15.41 14.73 -6.37
C GLY A 72 -14.96 15.95 -7.12
N THR A 73 -14.56 16.97 -6.38
CA THR A 73 -13.95 18.18 -6.92
C THR A 73 -12.69 18.50 -6.15
N TRP A 74 -11.60 18.71 -6.86
CA TRP A 74 -10.29 19.02 -6.30
C TRP A 74 -9.64 20.15 -7.10
N ALA A 75 -9.20 21.20 -6.42
CA ALA A 75 -8.63 22.40 -7.06
C ALA A 75 -9.54 22.98 -8.17
N GLY A 76 -10.85 23.05 -7.91
CA GLY A 76 -11.84 23.54 -8.86
C GLY A 76 -12.16 22.61 -10.03
N THR A 77 -11.45 21.47 -10.15
CA THR A 77 -11.60 20.54 -11.27
C THR A 77 -12.32 19.27 -10.82
N PRO A 78 -13.28 18.72 -11.58
CA PRO A 78 -13.85 17.42 -11.31
C PRO A 78 -12.75 16.33 -11.25
N VAL A 79 -12.80 15.49 -10.25
CA VAL A 79 -11.95 14.29 -10.20
C VAL A 79 -12.40 13.35 -11.33
N PRO A 80 -11.48 12.72 -12.10
CA PRO A 80 -11.85 11.80 -13.15
C PRO A 80 -12.81 10.72 -12.65
N ALA A 81 -13.90 10.51 -13.40
CA ALA A 81 -14.90 9.52 -13.07
C ALA A 81 -14.30 8.12 -13.03
N SER A 82 -14.57 7.38 -11.98
CA SER A 82 -14.14 6.01 -11.78
C SER A 82 -15.14 5.27 -10.90
N THR A 83 -14.90 4.01 -10.64
CA THR A 83 -15.72 3.22 -9.72
C THR A 83 -14.92 2.84 -8.48
N GLU A 84 -15.61 2.70 -7.36
CA GLU A 84 -15.06 2.27 -6.09
C GLU A 84 -16.11 1.42 -5.35
N HIS A 85 -15.64 0.48 -4.53
CA HIS A 85 -16.48 -0.32 -3.65
C HIS A 85 -16.41 0.26 -2.24
N VAL A 86 -17.48 0.12 -1.48
CA VAL A 86 -17.54 0.59 -0.09
C VAL A 86 -17.39 -0.60 0.85
N LEU A 87 -16.60 -0.44 1.90
CA LEU A 87 -16.21 -1.47 2.82
C LEU A 87 -16.46 -1.04 4.26
N ASP A 88 -17.26 -1.81 5.02
CA ASP A 88 -17.33 -1.69 6.48
C ASP A 88 -16.20 -2.48 7.14
N ARG A 89 -15.35 -1.79 7.90
CA ARG A 89 -14.16 -2.40 8.53
C ARG A 89 -14.49 -3.47 9.57
N SER A 90 -15.67 -3.45 10.16
CA SER A 90 -16.09 -4.49 11.11
C SER A 90 -16.41 -5.80 10.39
N VAL A 91 -17.16 -5.71 9.29
CA VAL A 91 -17.51 -6.87 8.44
C VAL A 91 -16.25 -7.44 7.77
N PHE A 92 -15.44 -6.57 7.20
CA PHE A 92 -14.17 -6.93 6.58
C PHE A 92 -13.20 -7.58 7.57
N GLY A 93 -13.08 -7.03 8.79
CA GLY A 93 -12.21 -7.59 9.81
C GLY A 93 -12.61 -9.00 10.23
N ALA A 94 -13.93 -9.26 10.36
CA ALA A 94 -14.45 -10.61 10.62
C ALA A 94 -14.18 -11.56 9.45
N ALA A 95 -14.38 -11.09 8.21
CA ALA A 95 -14.10 -11.87 7.00
C ALA A 95 -12.61 -12.22 6.88
N LEU A 96 -11.70 -11.29 7.17
CA LEU A 96 -10.27 -11.57 7.21
C LEU A 96 -9.91 -12.70 8.20
N MET A 97 -10.55 -12.73 9.37
CA MET A 97 -10.30 -13.80 10.35
C MET A 97 -10.77 -15.16 9.84
N ARG A 98 -11.92 -15.21 9.14
CA ARG A 98 -12.40 -16.44 8.50
C ARG A 98 -11.48 -16.88 7.36
N ASP A 99 -10.98 -15.96 6.54
CA ASP A 99 -9.99 -16.27 5.51
C ASP A 99 -8.70 -16.85 6.12
N ALA A 100 -8.20 -16.31 7.25
CA ALA A 100 -7.05 -16.87 7.96
C ALA A 100 -7.30 -18.32 8.39
N GLN A 101 -8.45 -18.60 8.98
CA GLN A 101 -8.86 -19.96 9.41
C GLN A 101 -8.97 -20.90 8.20
N ARG A 102 -9.55 -20.43 7.10
CA ARG A 102 -9.69 -21.19 5.85
C ARG A 102 -8.31 -21.51 5.22
N CYS A 103 -7.34 -20.61 5.37
CA CYS A 103 -5.95 -20.87 4.98
C CYS A 103 -5.22 -21.85 5.92
N GLY A 104 -5.88 -22.37 6.96
CA GLY A 104 -5.26 -23.25 7.94
C GLY A 104 -4.27 -22.55 8.88
N VAL A 105 -4.45 -21.24 9.11
CA VAL A 105 -3.64 -20.45 10.05
C VAL A 105 -4.30 -20.52 11.44
N PRO A 106 -3.65 -21.04 12.48
CA PRO A 106 -4.10 -20.93 13.85
C PRO A 106 -4.23 -19.46 14.26
N VAL A 107 -5.44 -19.06 14.68
CA VAL A 107 -5.75 -17.68 15.08
C VAL A 107 -5.96 -17.62 16.59
N ARG A 108 -5.23 -16.75 17.26
CA ARG A 108 -5.46 -16.39 18.66
C ARG A 108 -6.00 -14.97 18.74
N ALA A 109 -7.26 -14.82 19.08
CA ALA A 109 -7.97 -13.54 19.18
C ALA A 109 -7.63 -12.81 20.50
N GLU A 110 -6.38 -12.43 20.68
CA GLU A 110 -5.86 -11.81 21.91
C GLU A 110 -5.10 -10.52 21.64
N ARG A 111 -5.01 -9.70 22.70
CA ARG A 111 -4.17 -8.51 22.68
C ARG A 111 -2.74 -8.87 23.04
N VAL A 112 -1.80 -8.46 22.20
CA VAL A 112 -0.36 -8.54 22.47
C VAL A 112 0.03 -7.44 23.45
N VAL A 113 0.67 -7.82 24.55
CA VAL A 113 1.12 -6.91 25.62
C VAL A 113 2.57 -6.48 25.37
N ARG A 114 3.45 -7.44 25.03
CA ARG A 114 4.89 -7.18 24.88
C ARG A 114 5.48 -8.08 23.80
N VAL A 115 6.47 -7.54 23.09
CA VAL A 115 7.33 -8.26 22.18
C VAL A 115 8.78 -7.95 22.55
N ALA A 116 9.59 -8.96 22.77
CA ALA A 116 10.99 -8.81 23.17
C ALA A 116 11.86 -9.92 22.60
N ALA A 117 13.12 -9.61 22.31
CA ALA A 117 14.13 -10.62 22.02
C ALA A 117 14.52 -11.33 23.33
N ALA A 118 14.72 -12.64 23.28
CA ALA A 118 15.11 -13.47 24.41
C ALA A 118 15.93 -14.69 23.92
N ALA A 119 17.18 -14.80 24.35
CA ALA A 119 18.07 -15.96 24.08
C ALA A 119 18.11 -16.39 22.59
N GLY A 120 18.25 -15.43 21.66
CA GLY A 120 18.33 -15.69 20.22
C GLY A 120 16.99 -15.92 19.53
N ARG A 121 15.87 -15.91 20.26
CA ARG A 121 14.49 -16.02 19.76
C ARG A 121 13.66 -14.79 20.12
N TRP A 122 12.43 -14.77 19.68
CA TRP A 122 11.46 -13.74 20.03
C TRP A 122 10.43 -14.29 21.00
N ARG A 123 10.08 -13.46 22.01
CA ARG A 123 9.04 -13.75 22.97
C ARG A 123 7.90 -12.77 22.80
N VAL A 124 6.71 -13.31 22.52
CA VAL A 124 5.45 -12.57 22.38
C VAL A 124 4.59 -12.87 23.59
N GLN A 125 4.34 -11.86 24.41
CA GLN A 125 3.45 -11.95 25.55
C GLN A 125 2.08 -11.41 25.18
N THR A 126 1.05 -12.22 25.37
CA THR A 126 -0.36 -11.85 25.27
C THR A 126 -0.97 -11.65 26.66
N VAL A 127 -2.27 -11.39 26.75
CA VAL A 127 -2.97 -11.28 28.03
C VAL A 127 -2.98 -12.62 28.78
N SER A 128 -3.07 -13.76 28.08
CA SER A 128 -3.24 -15.09 28.67
C SER A 128 -2.00 -15.99 28.59
N ALA A 129 -1.03 -15.69 27.72
CA ALA A 129 0.07 -16.61 27.45
C ALA A 129 1.35 -15.89 26.94
N THR A 130 2.43 -16.65 26.92
CA THR A 130 3.70 -16.28 26.27
C THR A 130 4.00 -17.30 25.17
N VAL A 131 4.35 -16.83 23.99
CA VAL A 131 4.72 -17.63 22.82
C VAL A 131 6.17 -17.29 22.44
N GLU A 132 7.00 -18.30 22.21
CA GLU A 132 8.35 -18.15 21.68
C GLU A 132 8.38 -18.56 20.20
N CYS A 133 9.10 -17.78 19.37
CA CYS A 133 9.21 -18.02 17.94
C CYS A 133 10.55 -17.50 17.39
N ASP A 134 10.92 -17.96 16.20
CA ASP A 134 12.14 -17.51 15.54
C ASP A 134 11.93 -16.20 14.80
N VAL A 135 10.71 -15.99 14.26
CA VAL A 135 10.37 -14.79 13.52
C VAL A 135 9.05 -14.16 14.01
N VAL A 136 9.09 -12.85 14.22
CA VAL A 136 7.90 -12.03 14.47
C VAL A 136 7.65 -11.09 13.29
N VAL A 137 6.44 -11.13 12.76
CA VAL A 137 5.96 -10.12 11.82
C VAL A 137 4.93 -9.21 12.52
N ASP A 138 5.31 -7.96 12.78
CA ASP A 138 4.45 -7.01 13.49
C ASP A 138 3.60 -6.17 12.52
N ALA A 139 2.33 -6.49 12.40
CA ALA A 139 1.34 -5.78 11.60
C ALA A 139 0.22 -5.16 12.46
N ARG A 140 0.50 -4.78 13.71
CA ARG A 140 -0.48 -4.19 14.65
C ARG A 140 -0.87 -2.75 14.32
N GLY A 141 -0.28 -2.17 13.29
CA GLY A 141 -0.58 -0.84 12.77
C GLY A 141 0.05 0.30 13.59
N ARG A 142 -0.43 1.53 13.37
CA ARG A 142 0.18 2.77 13.86
C ARG A 142 0.50 2.83 15.37
N ARG A 143 -0.25 2.09 16.21
CA ARG A 143 -0.11 2.16 17.69
C ARG A 143 1.22 1.65 18.24
N VAL A 144 1.93 0.84 17.46
CA VAL A 144 3.20 0.24 17.88
C VAL A 144 4.43 0.93 17.30
N GLN A 145 4.22 1.94 16.45
CA GLN A 145 5.31 2.66 15.81
C GLN A 145 6.14 3.47 16.81
N ARG A 146 7.46 3.34 16.73
CA ARG A 146 8.41 4.39 17.15
C ARG A 146 8.67 5.25 15.91
N ILE A 147 8.09 6.44 15.88
CA ILE A 147 8.05 7.28 14.69
C ILE A 147 9.42 7.89 14.45
N ARG A 148 9.96 7.71 13.23
CA ARG A 148 11.15 8.38 12.68
C ARG A 148 10.75 9.66 11.93
N GLU A 149 9.80 9.53 11.01
CA GLU A 149 9.32 10.61 10.16
C GLU A 149 7.81 10.77 10.31
N ARG A 150 7.36 12.00 10.28
CA ARG A 150 5.94 12.33 10.39
C ARG A 150 5.55 13.38 9.36
N GLY A 151 4.45 13.14 8.66
CA GLY A 151 3.74 14.10 7.82
C GLY A 151 3.14 15.28 8.61
N PRO A 152 2.29 16.08 7.97
CA PRO A 152 1.52 17.11 8.66
C PRO A 152 0.74 16.50 9.83
N GLY A 153 0.53 17.28 10.89
CA GLY A 153 -0.33 16.87 11.99
C GLY A 153 -1.79 16.81 11.55
N LEU A 154 -2.29 15.63 11.19
CA LEU A 154 -3.65 15.42 10.70
C LEU A 154 -4.47 14.54 11.63
N VAL A 155 -5.76 14.85 11.73
CA VAL A 155 -6.78 14.05 12.39
C VAL A 155 -7.91 13.79 11.41
N ALA A 156 -8.33 12.54 11.30
CA ALA A 156 -9.56 12.15 10.62
C ALA A 156 -10.66 11.94 11.66
N VAL A 157 -11.77 12.63 11.49
CA VAL A 157 -13.00 12.45 12.28
C VAL A 157 -14.02 11.78 11.37
N GLY A 158 -14.52 10.64 11.78
CA GLY A 158 -15.49 9.87 11.00
C GLY A 158 -16.78 9.65 11.77
N GLN A 159 -17.91 9.65 11.05
CA GLN A 159 -19.24 9.43 11.60
C GLN A 159 -20.12 8.64 10.65
N ARG A 160 -20.90 7.71 11.19
CA ARG A 160 -21.92 7.01 10.42
C ARG A 160 -23.07 7.94 10.09
N LEU A 161 -23.66 7.72 8.92
CA LEU A 161 -24.84 8.43 8.45
C LEU A 161 -25.93 7.42 8.14
N ARG A 162 -27.18 7.83 8.34
CA ARG A 162 -28.35 7.25 7.70
C ARG A 162 -28.67 8.12 6.50
N LEU A 163 -28.79 7.48 5.33
CA LEU A 163 -29.06 8.10 4.06
C LEU A 163 -30.48 7.74 3.58
N GLY A 164 -31.02 8.52 2.64
CA GLY A 164 -32.28 8.16 1.98
C GLY A 164 -32.14 6.84 1.21
N ALA A 165 -33.24 6.07 1.12
CA ALA A 165 -33.27 4.77 0.45
C ALA A 165 -32.95 4.85 -1.07
N SER A 166 -33.05 6.02 -1.67
CA SER A 166 -32.71 6.28 -3.08
C SER A 166 -31.20 6.46 -3.34
N CYS A 167 -30.37 6.56 -2.29
CA CYS A 167 -28.92 6.70 -2.44
C CYS A 167 -28.32 5.35 -2.86
N GLY A 168 -27.82 5.25 -4.10
CA GLY A 168 -27.02 4.11 -4.56
C GLY A 168 -25.63 4.06 -3.89
N VAL A 169 -24.81 3.10 -4.30
CA VAL A 169 -23.40 3.02 -3.88
C VAL A 169 -22.62 4.16 -4.51
N PHE A 170 -21.93 4.95 -3.70
CA PHE A 170 -21.03 5.99 -4.18
C PHE A 170 -19.94 6.31 -3.17
N THR A 171 -18.84 6.92 -3.65
CA THR A 171 -17.85 7.63 -2.84
C THR A 171 -17.54 8.99 -3.43
N ARG A 172 -17.34 9.99 -2.56
CA ARG A 172 -17.02 11.35 -3.02
C ARG A 172 -16.00 12.02 -2.10
N VAL A 173 -15.12 12.83 -2.72
CA VAL A 173 -14.16 13.67 -2.01
C VAL A 173 -14.42 15.14 -2.28
N HIS A 174 -14.39 15.95 -1.22
CA HIS A 174 -14.61 17.39 -1.28
C HIS A 174 -13.51 18.12 -0.52
N ALA A 175 -12.83 19.03 -1.20
CA ALA A 175 -11.94 19.97 -0.53
C ALA A 175 -12.78 21.04 0.20
N LEU A 176 -12.41 21.32 1.44
CA LEU A 176 -12.95 22.37 2.29
C LEU A 176 -11.87 23.43 2.57
N VAL A 177 -12.23 24.56 3.16
CA VAL A 177 -11.26 25.64 3.44
C VAL A 177 -10.11 25.17 4.33
N HIS A 178 -10.39 24.36 5.35
CA HIS A 178 -9.41 23.95 6.36
C HIS A 178 -9.19 22.43 6.40
N GLY A 179 -9.49 21.72 5.32
CA GLY A 179 -9.38 20.28 5.26
C GLY A 179 -10.11 19.69 4.07
N TRP A 180 -10.45 18.43 4.15
CA TRP A 180 -11.24 17.75 3.13
C TRP A 180 -12.18 16.74 3.77
N CYS A 181 -13.28 16.47 3.09
CA CYS A 181 -14.23 15.43 3.46
C CYS A 181 -14.28 14.34 2.42
N TRP A 182 -14.43 13.11 2.89
CA TRP A 182 -14.81 11.96 2.10
C TRP A 182 -16.15 11.44 2.60
N ILE A 183 -17.07 11.18 1.67
CA ILE A 183 -18.38 10.64 1.97
C ILE A 183 -18.63 9.38 1.14
N ALA A 184 -19.26 8.38 1.74
CA ALA A 184 -19.61 7.12 1.10
C ALA A 184 -21.03 6.69 1.43
N SER A 185 -21.66 5.98 0.50
CA SER A 185 -22.93 5.27 0.66
C SER A 185 -22.73 3.79 0.32
N ASP A 186 -23.30 2.90 1.14
CA ASP A 186 -23.31 1.46 0.89
C ASP A 186 -24.45 1.01 -0.05
N GLY A 187 -25.29 1.95 -0.49
CA GLY A 187 -26.48 1.66 -1.31
C GLY A 187 -27.61 0.96 -0.55
N ARG A 188 -27.53 0.83 0.78
CA ARG A 188 -28.51 0.16 1.65
C ARG A 188 -29.05 1.11 2.74
N GLY A 189 -28.90 2.41 2.53
CA GLY A 189 -29.37 3.43 3.46
C GLY A 189 -28.36 3.78 4.57
N MET A 190 -27.15 3.20 4.54
CA MET A 190 -26.08 3.59 5.44
C MET A 190 -24.95 4.28 4.70
N GLY A 191 -24.34 5.26 5.37
CA GLY A 191 -23.22 5.99 4.86
C GLY A 191 -22.17 6.29 5.91
N TRP A 192 -21.13 6.96 5.46
CA TRP A 192 -20.02 7.41 6.27
C TRP A 192 -19.53 8.77 5.81
N LEU A 193 -19.35 9.69 6.73
CA LEU A 193 -18.67 10.96 6.50
C LEU A 193 -17.35 10.95 7.26
N GLN A 194 -16.26 11.27 6.59
CA GLN A 194 -14.96 11.49 7.20
C GLN A 194 -14.47 12.89 6.87
N SER A 195 -14.14 13.67 7.87
CA SER A 195 -13.43 14.95 7.75
C SER A 195 -11.97 14.75 8.13
N THR A 196 -11.04 15.29 7.35
CA THR A 196 -9.61 15.31 7.67
C THR A 196 -9.13 16.74 7.73
N VAL A 197 -8.63 17.12 8.90
CA VAL A 197 -8.22 18.49 9.24
C VAL A 197 -6.89 18.48 10.00
N SER A 198 -6.32 19.67 10.25
CA SER A 198 -5.17 19.80 11.14
C SER A 198 -5.51 19.30 12.55
N SER A 199 -4.59 18.57 13.17
CA SER A 199 -4.72 18.17 14.59
C SER A 199 -4.74 19.35 15.57
N ARG A 200 -4.43 20.56 15.09
CA ARG A 200 -4.48 21.82 15.83
C ARG A 200 -5.69 22.67 15.50
N ASP A 201 -6.63 22.16 14.70
CA ASP A 201 -7.84 22.89 14.34
C ASP A 201 -8.67 23.22 15.56
N ALA A 202 -8.97 24.50 15.76
CA ALA A 202 -9.70 24.98 16.93
C ALA A 202 -11.11 24.39 17.02
N ARG A 203 -11.75 24.13 15.87
CA ARG A 203 -13.11 23.56 15.79
C ARG A 203 -13.23 22.18 16.43
N LEU A 204 -12.14 21.40 16.47
CA LEU A 204 -12.12 20.12 17.17
C LEU A 204 -12.27 20.27 18.71
N ARG A 205 -11.88 21.44 19.25
CA ARG A 205 -12.04 21.75 20.69
C ARG A 205 -13.47 22.15 21.05
N GLU A 206 -14.25 22.62 20.06
CA GLU A 206 -15.65 22.99 20.24
C GLU A 206 -16.58 21.77 20.25
N GLY A 207 -16.08 20.61 19.92
CA GLY A 207 -16.77 19.32 19.91
C GLY A 207 -16.77 18.65 18.55
N LEU A 208 -16.60 17.33 18.55
CA LEU A 208 -16.54 16.56 17.30
C LEU A 208 -17.91 16.50 16.62
N GLU A 209 -18.99 16.46 17.36
CA GLU A 209 -20.38 16.45 16.85
C GLU A 209 -20.68 17.72 16.05
N ARG A 210 -20.34 18.87 16.62
CA ARG A 210 -20.49 20.16 15.95
C ARG A 210 -19.68 20.24 14.67
N HIS A 211 -18.40 19.85 14.75
CA HIS A 211 -17.52 19.80 13.59
C HIS A 211 -18.09 18.92 12.47
N MET A 212 -18.60 17.73 12.79
CA MET A 212 -19.19 16.83 11.81
C MET A 212 -20.52 17.34 11.24
N ALA A 213 -21.33 18.01 12.04
CA ALA A 213 -22.55 18.65 11.56
C ALA A 213 -22.25 19.77 10.55
N GLU A 214 -21.24 20.61 10.82
CA GLU A 214 -20.79 21.65 9.88
C GLU A 214 -20.23 21.04 8.59
N CYS A 215 -19.46 19.95 8.67
CA CYS A 215 -18.96 19.22 7.51
C CYS A 215 -20.11 18.61 6.69
N LEU A 216 -21.10 18.00 7.34
CA LEU A 216 -22.26 17.40 6.67
C LEU A 216 -23.07 18.50 5.96
N ALA A 217 -23.32 19.63 6.60
CA ALA A 217 -24.02 20.77 5.98
C ALA A 217 -23.26 21.29 4.74
N ALA A 218 -21.93 21.45 4.84
CA ALA A 218 -21.11 21.91 3.72
C ALA A 218 -21.10 20.96 2.52
N VAL A 219 -21.18 19.64 2.77
CA VAL A 219 -21.25 18.61 1.72
C VAL A 219 -22.66 18.51 1.15
N SER A 220 -23.69 18.53 1.99
CA SER A 220 -25.11 18.47 1.58
C SER A 220 -25.53 19.66 0.73
N ALA A 221 -25.01 20.87 0.99
CA ALA A 221 -25.26 22.05 0.17
C ALA A 221 -24.79 21.87 -1.30
N ARG A 222 -23.92 20.90 -1.57
CA ARG A 222 -23.39 20.58 -2.91
C ARG A 222 -24.04 19.35 -3.54
N GLN A 223 -24.91 18.64 -2.80
CA GLN A 223 -25.44 17.32 -3.19
C GLN A 223 -26.86 17.15 -2.64
N ALA A 224 -27.85 17.40 -3.49
CA ALA A 224 -29.26 17.37 -3.08
C ALA A 224 -29.69 16.02 -2.47
N GLU A 225 -29.12 14.90 -2.95
CA GLU A 225 -29.41 13.55 -2.42
C GLU A 225 -28.98 13.34 -0.97
N LEU A 226 -28.14 14.23 -0.42
CA LEU A 226 -27.70 14.19 0.98
C LEU A 226 -28.53 15.08 1.91
N GLY A 227 -29.52 15.79 1.38
CA GLY A 227 -30.35 16.72 2.17
C GLY A 227 -31.14 16.04 3.30
N THR A 228 -31.35 14.72 3.23
CA THR A 228 -32.00 13.91 4.26
C THR A 228 -31.01 13.08 5.09
N ALA A 229 -29.71 13.28 4.93
CA ALA A 229 -28.69 12.53 5.66
C ALA A 229 -28.70 12.90 7.16
N VAL A 230 -28.73 11.90 8.03
CA VAL A 230 -28.74 12.06 9.48
C VAL A 230 -27.55 11.36 10.11
N ALA A 231 -26.83 12.04 10.98
CA ALA A 231 -25.73 11.48 11.75
C ALA A 231 -26.23 10.39 12.72
N VAL A 232 -25.49 9.28 12.81
CA VAL A 232 -25.82 8.13 13.67
C VAL A 232 -24.64 7.81 14.58
N GLY A 233 -24.90 7.79 15.88
CA GLY A 233 -23.87 7.52 16.90
C GLY A 233 -22.86 8.67 17.06
N ALA A 234 -21.92 8.52 17.95
CA ALA A 234 -20.88 9.50 18.19
C ALA A 234 -19.78 9.45 17.11
N PRO A 235 -19.20 10.61 16.73
CA PRO A 235 -18.05 10.66 15.83
C PRO A 235 -16.80 10.08 16.49
N VAL A 236 -15.90 9.52 15.67
CA VAL A 236 -14.65 8.90 16.11
C VAL A 236 -13.47 9.61 15.48
N ALA A 237 -12.58 10.16 16.32
CA ALA A 237 -11.34 10.80 15.88
C ALA A 237 -10.17 9.80 15.86
N ARG A 238 -9.31 9.91 14.84
CA ARG A 238 -8.11 9.07 14.68
C ARG A 238 -6.96 9.88 14.10
N ALA A 239 -5.73 9.56 14.52
CA ALA A 239 -4.54 10.13 13.89
C ALA A 239 -4.49 9.73 12.41
N ALA A 240 -4.35 10.73 11.54
CA ALA A 240 -4.35 10.60 10.09
C ALA A 240 -3.02 10.98 9.43
N SER A 241 -2.05 11.51 10.21
CA SER A 241 -0.72 11.86 9.71
C SER A 241 -0.04 10.66 9.03
N ALA A 242 0.63 10.88 7.90
CA ALA A 242 1.58 9.88 7.41
C ALA A 242 2.70 9.70 8.42
N THR A 243 3.16 8.46 8.61
CA THR A 243 4.24 8.16 9.59
C THR A 243 5.13 7.04 9.06
N TRP A 244 6.42 7.13 9.35
CA TRP A 244 7.40 6.08 9.09
C TRP A 244 8.09 5.68 10.40
N ALA A 245 8.16 4.37 10.68
CA ALA A 245 8.78 3.84 11.89
C ALA A 245 10.31 3.93 11.87
N ALA A 246 10.93 4.22 13.01
CA ALA A 246 12.38 4.32 13.15
C ALA A 246 13.09 2.95 13.02
N ARG A 247 12.45 1.91 13.51
CA ARG A 247 12.93 0.53 13.39
C ARG A 247 11.80 -0.31 12.82
N SER A 248 11.95 -0.73 11.59
CA SER A 248 10.97 -1.55 10.91
C SER A 248 11.43 -2.99 10.70
N ALA A 249 12.74 -3.25 10.80
CA ALA A 249 13.29 -4.58 10.60
C ALA A 249 14.59 -4.78 11.39
N GLN A 250 14.81 -6.01 11.89
CA GLN A 250 16.04 -6.52 12.48
C GLN A 250 16.00 -8.05 12.42
N PRO A 251 17.09 -8.78 12.65
CA PRO A 251 17.07 -10.24 12.59
C PRO A 251 15.90 -10.85 13.37
N GLY A 252 15.09 -11.65 12.68
CA GLY A 252 13.89 -12.29 13.24
C GLY A 252 12.69 -11.36 13.53
N PHE A 253 12.75 -10.05 13.20
CA PHE A 253 11.64 -9.12 13.43
C PHE A 253 11.40 -8.22 12.22
N LEU A 254 10.16 -8.17 11.73
CA LEU A 254 9.71 -7.30 10.65
C LEU A 254 8.44 -6.56 11.03
N ALA A 255 8.45 -5.22 11.01
CA ALA A 255 7.21 -4.43 11.03
C ALA A 255 6.71 -4.22 9.60
N ILE A 256 5.41 -4.34 9.37
CA ILE A 256 4.78 -4.20 8.06
C ILE A 256 3.49 -3.40 8.08
N GLY A 257 3.04 -2.98 6.90
CA GLY A 257 1.83 -2.16 6.77
C GLY A 257 1.93 -0.89 7.61
N ASP A 258 0.82 -0.50 8.25
CA ASP A 258 0.78 0.70 9.09
C ASP A 258 1.68 0.62 10.36
N ALA A 259 2.24 -0.53 10.71
CA ALA A 259 3.26 -0.62 11.76
C ALA A 259 4.63 -0.15 11.27
N GLN A 260 4.88 -0.18 9.97
CA GLN A 260 6.10 0.29 9.32
C GLN A 260 5.91 1.67 8.68
N VAL A 261 4.97 1.80 7.77
CA VAL A 261 4.64 3.04 7.06
C VAL A 261 3.12 3.20 7.01
N ALA A 262 2.62 4.22 7.68
CA ALA A 262 1.23 4.61 7.58
C ALA A 262 1.10 5.81 6.63
N LEU A 263 0.15 5.76 5.72
CA LEU A 263 -0.03 6.74 4.66
C LEU A 263 -1.07 7.80 5.04
N ASP A 264 -1.05 8.93 4.33
CA ASP A 264 -2.13 9.91 4.34
C ASP A 264 -3.41 9.26 3.77
N PRO A 265 -4.56 9.40 4.44
CA PRO A 265 -5.81 8.80 3.99
C PRO A 265 -6.30 9.33 2.62
N LEU A 266 -5.85 10.51 2.20
CA LEU A 266 -6.18 11.05 0.87
C LEU A 266 -5.69 10.16 -0.28
N CYS A 267 -4.64 9.36 -0.05
CA CYS A 267 -4.13 8.44 -1.07
C CYS A 267 -5.12 7.31 -1.42
N GLY A 268 -6.06 6.96 -0.53
CA GLY A 268 -7.05 5.88 -0.73
C GLY A 268 -6.46 4.47 -0.90
N HIS A 269 -5.17 4.27 -0.60
CA HIS A 269 -4.46 3.02 -0.92
C HIS A 269 -4.00 2.22 0.31
N GLY A 270 -4.53 2.50 1.51
CA GLY A 270 -4.06 1.87 2.75
C GLY A 270 -4.13 0.34 2.72
N ILE A 271 -5.25 -0.23 2.28
CA ILE A 271 -5.42 -1.69 2.18
C ILE A 271 -4.55 -2.26 1.06
N TYR A 272 -4.49 -1.61 -0.11
CA TYR A 272 -3.63 -2.03 -1.21
C TYR A 272 -2.15 -2.14 -0.78
N GLU A 273 -1.61 -1.10 -0.17
CA GLU A 273 -0.21 -1.11 0.28
C GLU A 273 0.02 -2.09 1.45
N ALA A 274 -0.99 -2.35 2.28
CA ALA A 274 -0.93 -3.39 3.31
C ALA A 274 -0.79 -4.80 2.70
N LEU A 275 -1.52 -5.09 1.62
CA LEU A 275 -1.43 -6.35 0.90
C LEU A 275 -0.08 -6.48 0.17
N ARG A 276 0.40 -5.40 -0.47
CA ARG A 276 1.73 -5.36 -1.09
C ARG A 276 2.86 -5.56 -0.07
N ALA A 277 2.73 -4.96 1.12
CA ALA A 277 3.68 -5.17 2.22
C ALA A 277 3.67 -6.65 2.68
N ALA A 278 2.51 -7.29 2.68
CA ALA A 278 2.38 -8.71 3.03
C ALA A 278 3.10 -9.63 2.03
N GLU A 279 3.02 -9.33 0.73
CA GLU A 279 3.76 -10.07 -0.30
C GLU A 279 5.28 -9.97 -0.07
N LEU A 280 5.78 -8.75 0.17
CA LEU A 280 7.22 -8.53 0.41
C LEU A 280 7.69 -9.18 1.72
N ALA A 281 6.89 -9.11 2.77
CA ALA A 281 7.19 -9.72 4.05
C ALA A 281 7.19 -11.25 3.97
N GLY A 282 6.22 -11.85 3.26
CA GLY A 282 6.19 -13.29 3.02
C GLY A 282 7.46 -13.78 2.32
N ALA A 283 7.88 -13.09 1.25
CA ALA A 283 9.13 -13.41 0.56
C ALA A 283 10.36 -13.20 1.44
N ALA A 284 10.40 -12.13 2.24
CA ALA A 284 11.51 -11.85 3.15
C ALA A 284 11.69 -12.95 4.21
N VAL A 285 10.59 -13.34 4.87
CA VAL A 285 10.61 -14.40 5.89
C VAL A 285 10.94 -15.74 5.26
N HIS A 286 10.36 -16.06 4.09
CA HIS A 286 10.67 -17.32 3.37
C HIS A 286 12.15 -17.39 3.00
N SER A 287 12.72 -16.29 2.48
CA SER A 287 14.14 -16.23 2.12
C SER A 287 15.06 -16.37 3.32
N LEU A 288 14.75 -15.71 4.45
CA LEU A 288 15.53 -15.82 5.69
C LEU A 288 15.55 -17.25 6.23
N LEU A 289 14.39 -17.91 6.25
CA LEU A 289 14.30 -19.30 6.69
C LEU A 289 14.92 -20.27 5.68
N GLY A 290 15.04 -19.88 4.42
CA GLY A 290 15.78 -20.57 3.36
C GLY A 290 17.30 -20.31 3.37
N GLY A 291 17.84 -19.57 4.37
CA GLY A 291 19.27 -19.32 4.53
C GLY A 291 19.80 -18.07 3.82
N VAL A 292 18.93 -17.20 3.31
CA VAL A 292 19.38 -15.92 2.74
C VAL A 292 19.84 -15.00 3.88
N GLU A 293 21.00 -14.40 3.71
CA GLU A 293 21.63 -13.55 4.71
C GLU A 293 20.81 -12.29 5.00
N TRP A 294 20.72 -11.93 6.30
CA TRP A 294 19.94 -10.77 6.77
C TRP A 294 20.29 -9.45 6.04
N PRO A 295 21.55 -9.06 5.79
CA PRO A 295 21.86 -7.80 5.13
C PRO A 295 21.23 -7.66 3.75
N LEU A 296 21.10 -8.76 2.98
CA LEU A 296 20.46 -8.73 1.68
C LEU A 296 18.95 -8.47 1.79
N VAL A 297 18.29 -9.16 2.72
CA VAL A 297 16.86 -9.01 2.98
C VAL A 297 16.55 -7.61 3.55
N GLU A 298 17.38 -7.13 4.48
CA GLU A 298 17.25 -5.78 5.04
C GLU A 298 17.35 -4.71 3.95
N ARG A 299 18.36 -4.78 3.09
CA ARG A 299 18.54 -3.85 1.96
C ARG A 299 17.34 -3.90 1.01
N PHE A 300 16.85 -5.11 0.68
CA PHE A 300 15.66 -5.30 -0.15
C PHE A 300 14.44 -4.57 0.42
N LEU A 301 14.15 -4.75 1.70
CA LEU A 301 13.01 -4.12 2.36
C LEU A 301 13.20 -2.61 2.51
N ALA A 302 14.37 -2.16 2.96
CA ALA A 302 14.67 -0.76 3.18
C ALA A 302 14.52 0.09 1.91
N GLU A 303 15.04 -0.39 0.77
CA GLU A 303 14.92 0.31 -0.53
C GLU A 303 13.45 0.46 -0.96
N ARG A 304 12.62 -0.56 -0.74
CA ARG A 304 11.20 -0.54 -1.12
C ARG A 304 10.36 0.36 -0.23
N VAL A 305 10.62 0.31 1.06
CA VAL A 305 9.95 1.18 2.05
C VAL A 305 10.29 2.64 1.81
N ALA A 306 11.56 2.96 1.59
CA ALA A 306 11.99 4.31 1.27
C ALA A 306 11.36 4.83 -0.04
N ALA A 307 11.27 3.96 -1.07
CA ALA A 307 10.63 4.32 -2.33
C ALA A 307 9.11 4.53 -2.18
N LEU A 308 8.43 3.69 -1.39
CA LEU A 308 7.01 3.87 -1.06
C LEU A 308 6.78 5.21 -0.35
N TRP A 309 7.58 5.50 0.68
CA TRP A 309 7.50 6.74 1.44
C TRP A 309 7.64 7.98 0.54
N ARG A 310 8.69 8.03 -0.28
CA ARG A 310 8.92 9.16 -1.20
C ARG A 310 7.80 9.32 -2.22
N ARG A 311 7.41 8.22 -2.89
CA ARG A 311 6.35 8.25 -3.92
C ARG A 311 5.03 8.74 -3.35
N ARG A 312 4.62 8.25 -2.17
CA ARG A 312 3.34 8.61 -1.58
C ARG A 312 3.34 10.04 -1.02
N ASN A 313 4.45 10.48 -0.43
CA ASN A 313 4.57 11.88 0.00
C ASN A 313 4.66 12.84 -1.19
N GLY A 314 5.32 12.47 -2.30
CA GLY A 314 5.34 13.28 -3.52
C GLY A 314 3.93 13.44 -4.11
N ALA A 315 3.17 12.37 -4.23
CA ALA A 315 1.79 12.44 -4.67
C ALA A 315 0.91 13.30 -3.71
N ALA A 316 1.11 13.17 -2.40
CA ALA A 316 0.41 14.01 -1.43
C ALA A 316 0.81 15.50 -1.60
N ALA A 317 2.09 15.81 -1.75
CA ALA A 317 2.56 17.18 -2.01
C ALA A 317 1.85 17.80 -3.22
N ASP A 318 1.74 17.06 -4.33
CA ASP A 318 1.02 17.47 -5.53
C ASP A 318 -0.46 17.77 -5.24
N PHE A 319 -1.17 16.85 -4.60
CA PHE A 319 -2.60 17.03 -4.34
C PHE A 319 -2.86 18.22 -3.42
N TYR A 320 -2.15 18.32 -2.30
CA TYR A 320 -2.28 19.43 -1.37
C TYR A 320 -1.80 20.74 -2.00
N GLY A 321 -0.75 20.71 -2.81
CA GLY A 321 -0.20 21.88 -3.53
C GLY A 321 -1.17 22.48 -4.53
N ARG A 322 -1.82 21.64 -5.37
CA ARG A 322 -2.85 22.10 -6.32
C ARG A 322 -4.02 22.76 -5.59
N GLN A 323 -4.49 22.17 -4.50
CA GLN A 323 -5.57 22.77 -3.72
C GLN A 323 -5.14 24.08 -3.03
N ALA A 324 -3.89 24.18 -2.57
CA ALA A 324 -3.33 25.40 -2.00
C ALA A 324 -3.25 26.56 -3.00
N GLN A 325 -3.00 26.26 -4.28
CA GLN A 325 -3.02 27.26 -5.36
C GLN A 325 -4.45 27.71 -5.70
N PHE A 326 -5.40 26.76 -5.72
CA PHE A 326 -6.79 27.05 -6.03
C PHE A 326 -7.53 27.81 -4.91
N ALA A 327 -7.39 27.36 -3.67
CA ALA A 327 -8.00 27.95 -2.48
C ALA A 327 -6.96 28.03 -1.34
N PRO A 328 -6.13 29.08 -1.31
CA PRO A 328 -5.01 29.18 -0.38
C PRO A 328 -5.50 29.34 1.07
N SER A 329 -5.15 28.38 1.90
CA SER A 329 -5.30 28.44 3.36
C SER A 329 -4.03 27.88 4.01
N GLU A 330 -3.85 28.12 5.30
CA GLU A 330 -2.69 27.62 6.04
C GLU A 330 -2.65 26.08 6.06
N PHE A 331 -3.82 25.45 6.19
CA PHE A 331 -3.92 23.99 6.14
C PHE A 331 -3.32 23.39 4.87
N TRP A 332 -3.71 23.95 3.69
CA TRP A 332 -3.27 23.43 2.41
C TRP A 332 -1.79 23.73 2.16
N ARG A 333 -1.34 24.97 2.42
CA ARG A 333 0.05 25.37 2.23
C ARG A 333 1.02 24.64 3.14
N ALA A 334 0.72 24.55 4.43
CA ALA A 334 1.58 23.86 5.40
C ALA A 334 1.66 22.35 5.11
N SER A 335 0.55 21.73 4.73
CA SER A 335 0.53 20.32 4.38
C SER A 335 1.34 20.03 3.11
N ALA A 336 1.16 20.82 2.06
CA ALA A 336 1.92 20.70 0.80
C ALA A 336 3.44 20.79 1.06
N ARG A 337 3.88 21.86 1.72
CA ARG A 337 5.30 22.06 2.06
C ARG A 337 5.88 20.91 2.87
N ARG A 338 5.13 20.41 3.88
CA ARG A 338 5.62 19.30 4.71
C ARG A 338 5.79 18.02 3.90
N TYR A 339 4.86 17.70 3.00
CA TYR A 339 4.94 16.53 2.14
C TYR A 339 6.06 16.66 1.09
N GLU A 340 6.28 17.86 0.54
CA GLU A 340 7.39 18.15 -0.37
C GLU A 340 8.75 17.87 0.29
N MET A 341 8.96 18.38 1.51
CA MET A 341 10.17 18.12 2.29
C MET A 341 10.39 16.62 2.54
N LEU A 342 9.32 15.85 2.84
CA LEU A 342 9.40 14.42 3.08
C LEU A 342 9.67 13.61 1.82
N SER A 343 9.18 14.05 0.67
CA SER A 343 9.45 13.39 -0.61
C SER A 343 10.89 13.60 -1.08
N ALA A 344 11.49 14.76 -0.75
CA ALA A 344 12.87 15.08 -1.06
C ALA A 344 13.86 14.40 -0.10
N ALA A 345 13.47 14.19 1.17
CA ALA A 345 14.34 13.62 2.18
C ALA A 345 14.70 12.16 1.88
N GLY A 346 15.98 11.82 1.97
CA GLY A 346 16.47 10.44 1.80
C GLY A 346 16.39 9.93 0.35
N ALA A 347 16.36 10.81 -0.62
CA ALA A 347 16.58 10.43 -2.02
C ALA A 347 17.96 9.80 -2.15
N ALA A 348 18.03 8.49 -2.42
CA ALA A 348 19.28 7.90 -2.87
C ALA A 348 19.75 8.64 -4.13
N PRO A 349 21.07 8.81 -4.33
CA PRO A 349 21.58 9.38 -5.57
C PRO A 349 20.94 8.61 -6.75
N ARG A 350 20.32 9.36 -7.67
CA ARG A 350 19.83 8.73 -8.89
C ARG A 350 21.05 8.39 -9.75
N PRO A 351 21.05 7.22 -10.40
CA PRO A 351 22.06 6.93 -11.39
C PRO A 351 22.09 8.06 -12.41
N THR A 352 23.25 8.69 -12.61
CA THR A 352 23.43 9.77 -13.60
C THR A 352 23.53 9.23 -15.02
N ALA A 353 23.82 7.95 -15.16
CA ALA A 353 23.84 7.22 -16.43
C ALA A 353 23.27 5.83 -16.26
N PRO A 354 22.67 5.25 -17.31
CA PRO A 354 22.25 3.85 -17.29
C PRO A 354 23.44 2.92 -17.07
N GLY A 355 23.22 1.84 -16.30
CA GLY A 355 24.27 0.88 -15.99
C GLY A 355 23.73 -0.45 -15.49
N ILE A 356 24.64 -1.39 -15.25
CA ILE A 356 24.31 -2.68 -14.62
C ILE A 356 24.90 -2.67 -13.22
N GLU A 357 24.04 -2.97 -12.23
CA GLU A 357 24.44 -3.07 -10.83
C GLU A 357 23.89 -4.37 -10.20
N ARG A 358 24.53 -4.84 -9.13
CA ARG A 358 23.98 -5.94 -8.33
C ARG A 358 23.02 -5.38 -7.28
N ARG A 359 21.80 -5.87 -7.30
CA ARG A 359 20.72 -5.41 -6.41
C ARG A 359 19.91 -6.59 -5.87
N PRO A 360 19.32 -6.44 -4.66
CA PRO A 360 18.38 -7.41 -4.17
C PRO A 360 17.06 -7.33 -4.96
N VAL A 361 16.65 -8.44 -5.53
CA VAL A 361 15.41 -8.59 -6.30
C VAL A 361 14.52 -9.67 -5.71
N LEU A 362 13.23 -9.58 -6.04
CA LEU A 362 12.29 -10.67 -5.82
C LEU A 362 12.24 -11.53 -7.08
N ASN A 363 12.52 -12.82 -6.93
CA ASN A 363 12.38 -13.82 -7.97
C ASN A 363 11.42 -14.92 -7.47
N GLY A 364 10.20 -14.97 -7.99
CA GLY A 364 9.17 -15.82 -7.43
C GLY A 364 8.88 -15.44 -5.96
N ASP A 365 9.12 -16.38 -5.07
CA ASP A 365 8.90 -16.21 -3.62
C ASP A 365 10.20 -15.96 -2.83
N ALA A 366 11.35 -15.87 -3.50
CA ALA A 366 12.65 -15.70 -2.87
C ALA A 366 13.30 -14.34 -3.20
N ILE A 367 14.06 -13.83 -2.25
CA ILE A 367 14.93 -12.67 -2.43
C ILE A 367 16.32 -13.18 -2.79
N GLU A 368 16.88 -12.66 -3.86
CA GLU A 368 18.23 -12.98 -4.29
C GLU A 368 18.96 -11.74 -4.80
N GLU A 369 20.28 -11.78 -4.86
CA GLU A 369 21.06 -10.71 -5.46
C GLU A 369 21.28 -11.00 -6.94
N ARG A 370 20.82 -10.11 -7.81
CA ARG A 370 20.98 -10.19 -9.28
C ARG A 370 21.59 -8.94 -9.88
N ALA A 371 22.19 -9.12 -11.04
CA ALA A 371 22.46 -8.01 -11.94
C ALA A 371 21.14 -7.41 -12.44
N VAL A 372 21.03 -6.09 -12.40
CA VAL A 372 19.86 -5.34 -12.81
C VAL A 372 20.29 -4.15 -13.67
N VAL A 373 19.45 -3.74 -14.59
CA VAL A 373 19.62 -2.50 -15.36
C VAL A 373 19.09 -1.35 -14.52
N VAL A 374 19.95 -0.40 -14.13
CA VAL A 374 19.58 0.83 -13.44
C VAL A 374 19.57 2.00 -14.42
N SER A 375 18.68 2.96 -14.21
CA SER A 375 18.65 4.24 -14.92
C SER A 375 18.01 5.31 -14.04
N GLU A 376 18.02 6.57 -14.48
CA GLU A 376 17.36 7.65 -13.76
C GLU A 376 15.86 7.36 -13.50
N GLN A 377 15.18 6.77 -14.49
CA GLN A 377 13.78 6.39 -14.38
C GLN A 377 13.57 5.15 -13.50
N PHE A 378 14.56 4.23 -13.48
CA PHE A 378 14.51 2.95 -12.77
C PHE A 378 15.68 2.82 -11.77
N PRO A 379 15.77 3.69 -10.75
CA PRO A 379 16.96 3.74 -9.88
C PRO A 379 17.13 2.51 -8.98
N ARG A 380 16.09 1.70 -8.80
CA ARG A 380 16.18 0.40 -8.07
C ARG A 380 16.64 -0.75 -8.96
N GLY A 381 16.70 -0.49 -10.26
CA GLY A 381 17.02 -1.50 -11.26
C GLY A 381 15.85 -2.39 -11.65
N VAL A 382 15.94 -2.91 -12.85
CA VAL A 382 15.02 -3.91 -13.42
C VAL A 382 15.85 -5.07 -13.93
N TRP A 383 15.50 -6.28 -13.54
CA TRP A 383 16.19 -7.48 -14.01
C TRP A 383 15.37 -8.24 -15.04
N GLN A 384 14.04 -8.07 -15.04
CA GLN A 384 13.14 -8.81 -15.92
C GLN A 384 12.03 -7.91 -16.47
N VAL A 385 11.73 -8.04 -17.76
CA VAL A 385 10.61 -7.41 -18.45
C VAL A 385 9.89 -8.47 -19.28
N GLY A 386 8.60 -8.71 -19.03
CA GLY A 386 7.81 -9.71 -19.76
C GLY A 386 8.41 -11.13 -19.69
N ARG A 387 8.98 -11.52 -18.54
CA ARG A 387 9.72 -12.79 -18.32
C ARG A 387 11.02 -12.91 -19.12
N VAL A 388 11.55 -11.81 -19.68
CA VAL A 388 12.86 -11.75 -20.33
C VAL A 388 13.85 -11.11 -19.37
N ASP A 389 14.95 -11.79 -19.04
CA ASP A 389 16.07 -11.21 -18.30
C ASP A 389 16.74 -10.15 -19.16
N VAL A 390 16.67 -8.89 -18.72
CA VAL A 390 17.16 -7.76 -19.53
C VAL A 390 18.68 -7.63 -19.51
N VAL A 391 19.35 -8.16 -18.49
CA VAL A 391 20.81 -8.18 -18.43
C VAL A 391 21.34 -9.24 -19.39
N GLN A 392 20.81 -10.45 -19.35
CA GLN A 392 21.14 -11.52 -20.30
C GLN A 392 20.84 -11.10 -21.75
N LEU A 393 19.71 -10.39 -21.97
CA LEU A 393 19.37 -9.85 -23.29
C LEU A 393 20.44 -8.85 -23.78
N LEU A 394 20.94 -7.96 -22.90
CA LEU A 394 22.01 -7.02 -23.23
C LEU A 394 23.33 -7.71 -23.56
N GLU A 395 23.71 -8.72 -22.80
CA GLU A 395 24.92 -9.54 -23.05
C GLU A 395 24.86 -10.22 -24.42
N LEU A 396 23.70 -10.79 -24.77
CA LEU A 396 23.48 -11.45 -26.04
C LEU A 396 23.38 -10.47 -27.23
N ALA A 397 22.89 -9.27 -26.97
CA ALA A 397 22.77 -8.23 -28.00
C ALA A 397 24.14 -7.71 -28.46
N GLY A 398 25.16 -7.76 -27.59
CA GLY A 398 26.54 -7.33 -27.91
C GLY A 398 26.66 -5.82 -28.19
N ARG A 399 27.88 -5.31 -28.16
CA ARG A 399 28.14 -3.91 -28.51
C ARG A 399 28.32 -3.82 -30.04
N GLY A 400 27.35 -3.26 -30.77
CA GLY A 400 27.54 -2.75 -32.11
C GLY A 400 27.03 -3.59 -33.29
N SER A 401 26.29 -4.67 -33.10
CA SER A 401 25.66 -5.44 -34.17
C SER A 401 24.16 -5.11 -34.34
N ARG A 402 23.68 -5.17 -35.56
CA ARG A 402 22.24 -5.05 -35.87
C ARG A 402 21.50 -6.23 -35.22
N LEU A 403 20.57 -5.93 -34.29
CA LEU A 403 19.89 -6.94 -33.50
C LEU A 403 18.84 -7.69 -34.35
N ASP A 404 19.01 -9.01 -34.51
CA ASP A 404 17.95 -9.87 -34.98
C ASP A 404 17.11 -10.37 -33.81
N VAL A 405 15.92 -9.81 -33.66
CA VAL A 405 14.99 -10.12 -32.58
C VAL A 405 14.59 -11.60 -32.58
N ARG A 406 14.49 -12.22 -33.77
CA ARG A 406 14.13 -13.63 -33.85
C ARG A 406 15.26 -14.55 -33.40
N ASP A 407 16.51 -14.16 -33.67
CA ASP A 407 17.68 -14.89 -33.17
C ASP A 407 17.79 -14.77 -31.64
N LEU A 408 17.65 -13.57 -31.11
CA LEU A 408 17.61 -13.33 -29.65
C LEU A 408 16.48 -14.10 -28.97
N ALA A 409 15.30 -14.15 -29.58
CA ALA A 409 14.15 -14.90 -29.08
C ALA A 409 14.44 -16.41 -28.98
N ARG A 410 15.08 -16.99 -29.99
CA ARG A 410 15.52 -18.39 -29.96
C ARG A 410 16.55 -18.65 -28.88
N ARG A 411 17.59 -17.80 -28.78
CA ARG A 411 18.68 -17.94 -27.79
C ARG A 411 18.20 -17.82 -26.35
N LEU A 412 17.18 -16.99 -26.11
CA LEU A 412 16.59 -16.79 -24.79
C LEU A 412 15.47 -17.78 -24.47
N ASP A 413 15.04 -18.57 -25.43
CA ASP A 413 13.84 -19.43 -25.31
C ASP A 413 12.62 -18.63 -24.86
N ARG A 414 12.34 -17.54 -25.56
CA ARG A 414 11.24 -16.61 -25.25
C ARG A 414 10.48 -16.22 -26.54
N PRO A 415 9.16 -15.90 -26.40
CA PRO A 415 8.38 -15.40 -27.53
C PRO A 415 9.01 -14.11 -28.12
N VAL A 416 9.00 -13.98 -29.44
CA VAL A 416 9.50 -12.79 -30.13
C VAL A 416 8.88 -11.50 -29.60
N ALA A 417 7.57 -11.50 -29.32
CA ALA A 417 6.86 -10.36 -28.76
C ALA A 417 7.40 -9.93 -27.37
N ALA A 418 7.75 -10.89 -26.51
CA ALA A 418 8.33 -10.61 -25.19
C ALA A 418 9.72 -9.99 -25.33
N VAL A 419 10.57 -10.53 -26.22
CA VAL A 419 11.92 -9.98 -26.47
C VAL A 419 11.84 -8.59 -27.10
N SER A 420 10.93 -8.37 -28.07
CA SER A 420 10.67 -7.05 -28.65
C SER A 420 10.25 -6.03 -27.57
N GLY A 421 9.36 -6.44 -26.66
CA GLY A 421 8.94 -5.61 -25.53
C GLY A 421 10.09 -5.25 -24.59
N ALA A 422 10.97 -6.20 -24.27
CA ALA A 422 12.15 -5.98 -23.42
C ALA A 422 13.18 -5.06 -24.12
N LEU A 423 13.42 -5.22 -25.41
CA LEU A 423 14.30 -4.32 -26.17
C LEU A 423 13.76 -2.89 -26.22
N LYS A 424 12.46 -2.71 -26.45
CA LYS A 424 11.79 -1.40 -26.41
C LYS A 424 11.90 -0.76 -25.03
N TRP A 425 11.77 -1.56 -23.96
CA TRP A 425 11.98 -1.09 -22.60
C TRP A 425 13.42 -0.61 -22.38
N LEU A 426 14.44 -1.37 -22.85
CA LEU A 426 15.86 -0.99 -22.75
C LEU A 426 16.17 0.31 -23.50
N GLN A 427 15.52 0.59 -24.63
CA GLN A 427 15.61 1.88 -25.30
C GLN A 427 15.00 3.01 -24.48
N THR A 428 13.80 2.81 -23.93
CA THR A 428 13.15 3.79 -23.06
C THR A 428 13.97 4.07 -21.81
N ALA A 429 14.67 3.06 -21.28
CA ALA A 429 15.58 3.19 -20.15
C ALA A 429 16.94 3.89 -20.52
N GLY A 430 17.14 4.21 -21.79
CA GLY A 430 18.37 4.88 -22.27
C GLY A 430 19.61 3.96 -22.32
N VAL A 431 19.41 2.65 -22.28
CA VAL A 431 20.49 1.65 -22.26
C VAL A 431 20.88 1.20 -23.66
N LEU A 432 19.90 1.15 -24.57
CA LEU A 432 20.11 0.87 -26.01
C LEU A 432 19.83 2.12 -26.82
N GLY A 433 20.76 2.46 -27.75
CA GLY A 433 20.55 3.55 -28.70
C GLY A 433 19.44 3.22 -29.71
N GLU A 434 18.77 4.25 -30.26
CA GLU A 434 17.68 4.10 -31.26
C GLU A 434 18.12 3.35 -32.53
N ALA A 435 19.40 3.41 -32.90
CA ALA A 435 19.94 2.74 -34.08
C ALA A 435 20.04 1.22 -33.98
N ALA A 436 19.87 0.64 -32.77
CA ALA A 436 20.04 -0.79 -32.55
C ALA A 436 18.91 -1.66 -33.11
N LEU A 437 17.72 -1.10 -33.31
CA LEU A 437 16.57 -1.80 -33.91
C LEU A 437 16.32 -1.27 -35.31
N GLY A 438 16.83 -1.98 -36.32
CA GLY A 438 16.56 -1.66 -37.73
C GLY A 438 15.10 -1.91 -38.09
N ALA A 439 14.46 -0.87 -38.67
CA ALA A 439 13.17 -0.82 -39.33
C ALA A 439 11.90 -1.04 -38.49
N ARG A 440 10.97 -0.10 -38.66
CA ARG A 440 9.61 -0.05 -38.12
C ARG A 440 8.81 -1.29 -38.54
N ASP A 441 8.23 -1.96 -37.55
CA ASP A 441 7.12 -2.89 -37.79
C ASP A 441 5.81 -2.06 -37.84
N PRO A 442 4.98 -2.14 -38.92
CA PRO A 442 3.79 -1.32 -39.06
C PRO A 442 2.57 -1.93 -38.36
N GLY A 443 2.65 -2.22 -37.07
CA GLY A 443 1.57 -2.86 -36.32
C GLY A 443 1.45 -2.42 -34.89
N GLY A 444 0.58 -1.44 -34.64
CA GLY A 444 -0.22 -1.27 -33.42
C GLY A 444 0.50 -1.06 -32.09
N ALA A 445 0.46 0.18 -31.62
CA ALA A 445 0.83 0.55 -30.24
C ALA A 445 0.01 -0.24 -29.22
N ARG A 446 0.64 -1.16 -28.49
CA ARG A 446 0.13 -1.70 -27.23
C ARG A 446 1.04 -1.25 -26.09
N THR A 447 0.44 -0.53 -25.15
CA THR A 447 1.07 -0.11 -23.90
C THR A 447 1.56 -1.36 -23.15
N VAL A 448 2.86 -1.48 -22.96
CA VAL A 448 3.44 -2.56 -22.15
C VAL A 448 3.27 -2.18 -20.69
N SER A 449 2.42 -2.89 -19.96
CA SER A 449 2.31 -2.75 -18.52
C SER A 449 3.51 -3.42 -17.86
N VAL A 450 4.33 -2.64 -17.19
CA VAL A 450 5.38 -3.15 -16.31
C VAL A 450 4.72 -3.54 -14.99
N SER A 451 4.64 -4.83 -14.68
CA SER A 451 4.17 -5.31 -13.39
C SER A 451 5.27 -5.11 -12.35
N TRP A 452 4.97 -4.27 -11.37
CA TRP A 452 5.78 -3.99 -10.17
C TRP A 452 5.24 -4.76 -8.97
#